data_c3622d7f63c61bdf3087c33f17a3343e
#
_entry.id   c3622d7f63c61bdf3087c33f17a3343e
#
_cell.length_a   1.000
_cell.length_b   1.000
_cell.length_c   1.000
_cell.angle_alpha   90.00
_cell.angle_beta   90.00
_cell.angle_gamma   90.00
#
_symmetry.space_group_name_H-M   'P 1'
#
loop_
_entity.id
_entity.type
_entity.pdbx_description
1 polymer ?
#
loop_
_entity_poly.entity_id
_entity_poly.type
_entity_poly.pdbx_seq_one_letter_code
_entity_poly.pdbx_strand_id
1 'polypeptide(L)'
;MGIVINELKNVFALQSKNNSYVFGIDNMGLVRHLYWGSKIENVDDFDMPTLVEVSTNDPDFEITKEEFPVYGSLRYKEHCLKASFIDGCRELVYSYEGYEVDGNELVIKLKDIHYDFNMNLHYKVYEEYDLIERYVTIKNNSENVIEIEKVHSGQFHIPYEDLTFSNVHGHWGAEQQRFTQKVSYGKIVIENRRGISTHNHNPYFILDKNATETTGEVFFGALKLSGNFSGVIEQTQYGETLVQLGIN
;
A
#
# COMPACT_ATOMS: atom_id res chain seq x y z
N MET A 1 2.29 -15.78 -17.78
CA MET A 1 3.02 -15.56 -16.51
C MET A 1 2.60 -14.21 -15.97
N GLY A 2 1.99 -14.19 -14.81
CA GLY A 2 1.48 -12.96 -14.19
C GLY A 2 2.54 -12.03 -13.62
N ILE A 3 3.83 -12.41 -13.65
CA ILE A 3 4.94 -11.60 -13.14
C ILE A 3 5.96 -11.41 -14.27
N VAL A 4 6.25 -10.17 -14.62
CA VAL A 4 7.23 -9.77 -15.62
C VAL A 4 8.23 -8.81 -14.97
N ILE A 5 9.52 -9.02 -15.20
CA ILE A 5 10.58 -8.26 -14.54
C ILE A 5 11.55 -7.72 -15.58
N ASN A 6 11.84 -6.42 -15.49
CA ASN A 6 12.99 -5.81 -16.15
C ASN A 6 14.11 -5.65 -15.12
N GLU A 7 15.06 -6.58 -15.13
CA GLU A 7 16.18 -6.60 -14.18
C GLU A 7 17.13 -5.40 -14.33
N LEU A 8 17.28 -4.88 -15.56
CA LEU A 8 18.17 -3.75 -15.82
C LEU A 8 17.67 -2.44 -15.20
N LYS A 9 16.34 -2.29 -15.15
CA LYS A 9 15.68 -1.12 -14.59
C LYS A 9 15.16 -1.35 -13.16
N ASN A 10 15.27 -2.57 -12.62
CA ASN A 10 14.64 -2.99 -11.37
C ASN A 10 13.13 -2.69 -11.35
N VAL A 11 12.43 -2.95 -12.45
CA VAL A 11 10.99 -2.74 -12.59
C VAL A 11 10.26 -4.09 -12.60
N PHE A 12 9.20 -4.17 -11.83
CA PHE A 12 8.37 -5.35 -11.62
C PHE A 12 6.93 -5.04 -12.07
N ALA A 13 6.40 -5.86 -12.97
CA ALA A 13 5.01 -5.76 -13.41
C ALA A 13 4.24 -7.03 -13.04
N LEU A 14 3.17 -6.83 -12.29
CA LEU A 14 2.21 -7.86 -11.94
C LEU A 14 1.04 -7.76 -12.92
N GLN A 15 0.89 -8.76 -13.77
CA GLN A 15 -0.08 -8.76 -14.85
C GLN A 15 -1.18 -9.79 -14.60
N SER A 16 -2.41 -9.33 -14.57
CA SER A 16 -3.58 -10.18 -14.62
C SER A 16 -4.15 -10.24 -16.05
N LYS A 17 -5.35 -10.74 -16.20
CA LYS A 17 -5.99 -10.85 -17.52
C LYS A 17 -6.18 -9.48 -18.17
N ASN A 18 -6.68 -8.49 -17.44
CA ASN A 18 -7.05 -7.17 -17.95
C ASN A 18 -6.27 -6.02 -17.31
N ASN A 19 -5.55 -6.25 -16.21
CA ASN A 19 -4.91 -5.21 -15.42
C ASN A 19 -3.42 -5.44 -15.27
N SER A 20 -2.69 -4.35 -15.02
CA SER A 20 -1.30 -4.38 -14.60
C SER A 20 -1.08 -3.48 -13.40
N TYR A 21 -0.21 -3.94 -12.52
CA TYR A 21 0.30 -3.21 -11.38
C TYR A 21 1.82 -3.19 -11.46
N VAL A 22 2.42 -2.01 -11.53
CA VAL A 22 3.86 -1.83 -11.78
C VAL A 22 4.51 -1.03 -10.68
N PHE A 23 5.63 -1.49 -10.22
CA PHE A 23 6.48 -0.80 -9.27
C PHE A 23 7.96 -1.10 -9.57
N GLY A 24 8.84 -0.37 -8.93
CA GLY A 24 10.28 -0.59 -9.12
C GLY A 24 11.10 -0.18 -7.91
N ILE A 25 12.41 -0.40 -8.00
CA ILE A 25 13.37 -0.04 -6.95
C ILE A 25 14.20 1.13 -7.45
N ASP A 26 14.18 2.24 -6.72
CA ASP A 26 14.97 3.41 -7.06
C ASP A 26 16.44 3.27 -6.64
N ASN A 27 17.25 4.27 -6.97
CA ASN A 27 18.67 4.29 -6.65
C ASN A 27 18.99 4.44 -5.15
N MET A 28 17.98 4.70 -4.32
CA MET A 28 18.08 4.72 -2.86
C MET A 28 17.66 3.39 -2.23
N GLY A 29 17.24 2.41 -3.04
CA GLY A 29 16.74 1.12 -2.58
C GLY A 29 15.30 1.16 -2.08
N LEU A 30 14.53 2.20 -2.43
CA LEU A 30 13.12 2.33 -2.03
C LEU A 30 12.21 1.76 -3.10
N VAL A 31 11.11 1.14 -2.64
CA VAL A 31 10.11 0.54 -3.53
C VAL A 31 9.10 1.61 -3.94
N ARG A 32 9.08 1.92 -5.25
CA ARG A 32 8.28 3.00 -5.83
C ARG A 32 7.15 2.48 -6.69
N HIS A 33 5.94 2.94 -6.41
CA HIS A 33 4.78 2.68 -7.28
C HIS A 33 4.92 3.43 -8.60
N LEU A 34 4.63 2.75 -9.71
CA LEU A 34 4.70 3.34 -11.05
C LEU A 34 3.35 3.40 -11.74
N TYR A 35 2.56 2.31 -11.66
CA TYR A 35 1.31 2.22 -12.39
C TYR A 35 0.33 1.23 -11.77
N TRP A 36 -0.94 1.54 -11.82
CA TRP A 36 -2.05 0.61 -11.61
C TRP A 36 -3.19 0.95 -12.57
N GLY A 37 -3.57 0.04 -13.44
CA GLY A 37 -4.61 0.28 -14.44
C GLY A 37 -4.74 -0.85 -15.44
N SER A 38 -5.20 -0.52 -16.65
CA SER A 38 -5.36 -1.48 -17.75
C SER A 38 -4.05 -2.21 -18.06
N LYS A 39 -4.17 -3.40 -18.62
CA LYS A 39 -3.01 -4.24 -18.96
C LYS A 39 -2.05 -3.52 -19.89
N ILE A 40 -0.79 -3.46 -19.51
CA ILE A 40 0.30 -2.92 -20.32
C ILE A 40 0.86 -4.00 -21.25
N GLU A 41 1.39 -3.60 -22.41
CA GLU A 41 2.01 -4.51 -23.37
C GLU A 41 3.51 -4.72 -23.06
N ASN A 42 4.20 -3.67 -22.65
CA ASN A 42 5.64 -3.72 -22.45
C ASN A 42 6.07 -3.07 -21.13
N VAL A 43 6.75 -3.85 -20.27
CA VAL A 43 7.30 -3.36 -19.00
C VAL A 43 8.51 -2.43 -19.21
N ASP A 44 9.17 -2.50 -20.34
CA ASP A 44 10.33 -1.67 -20.67
C ASP A 44 10.00 -0.19 -20.90
N ASP A 45 8.71 0.13 -21.06
CA ASP A 45 8.24 1.50 -21.21
C ASP A 45 8.25 2.29 -19.86
N PHE A 46 8.49 1.59 -18.74
CA PHE A 46 8.58 2.23 -17.43
C PHE A 46 10.03 2.53 -17.06
N ASP A 47 10.23 3.75 -16.63
CA ASP A 47 11.48 4.21 -16.01
C ASP A 47 11.22 4.60 -14.55
N MET A 48 12.24 4.41 -13.70
CA MET A 48 12.18 4.91 -12.34
C MET A 48 12.12 6.44 -12.36
N PRO A 49 11.25 7.05 -11.55
CA PRO A 49 11.19 8.50 -11.48
C PRO A 49 12.55 9.05 -11.04
N THR A 50 13.03 10.04 -11.78
CA THR A 50 14.20 10.80 -11.34
C THR A 50 13.82 11.59 -10.10
N LEU A 51 14.62 11.48 -9.05
CA LEU A 51 14.44 12.29 -7.86
C LEU A 51 14.54 13.76 -8.25
N VAL A 52 13.47 14.49 -8.05
CA VAL A 52 13.47 15.94 -8.27
C VAL A 52 14.08 16.57 -7.02
N GLU A 53 15.10 17.39 -7.19
CA GLU A 53 15.55 18.27 -6.11
C GLU A 53 14.41 19.23 -5.76
N VAL A 54 13.66 18.85 -4.75
CA VAL A 54 12.65 19.73 -4.15
C VAL A 54 13.35 20.69 -3.20
N SER A 55 12.73 21.80 -2.93
CA SER A 55 13.26 22.77 -1.97
C SER A 55 13.63 22.06 -0.66
N THR A 56 14.59 22.58 0.08
CA THR A 56 15.07 22.01 1.35
C THR A 56 13.96 21.80 2.40
N ASN A 57 12.75 22.31 2.15
CA ASN A 57 11.61 22.21 3.07
C ASN A 57 10.57 21.18 2.60
N ASP A 58 10.62 20.70 1.36
CA ASP A 58 9.71 19.68 0.83
C ASP A 58 10.54 18.47 0.41
N PRO A 59 10.62 17.46 1.25
CA PRO A 59 11.41 16.28 0.95
C PRO A 59 10.75 15.48 -0.19
N ASP A 60 11.59 14.88 -1.01
CA ASP A 60 11.23 14.01 -2.12
C ASP A 60 10.23 12.92 -1.75
N PHE A 61 10.28 12.42 -0.52
CA PHE A 61 9.36 11.41 0.02
C PHE A 61 7.89 11.82 0.01
N GLU A 62 7.58 13.11 -0.04
CA GLU A 62 6.19 13.58 -0.10
C GLU A 62 5.62 13.54 -1.53
N ILE A 63 6.47 13.63 -2.54
CA ILE A 63 6.06 13.68 -3.95
C ILE A 63 6.12 12.29 -4.57
N THR A 64 7.12 11.50 -4.21
CA THR A 64 7.32 10.16 -4.77
C THR A 64 6.36 9.13 -4.18
N LYS A 65 5.91 8.21 -5.00
CA LYS A 65 4.94 7.18 -4.65
C LYS A 65 5.64 5.96 -4.05
N GLU A 66 5.61 5.81 -2.73
CA GLU A 66 6.16 4.64 -2.05
C GLU A 66 5.12 3.52 -1.92
N GLU A 67 5.54 2.28 -2.19
CA GLU A 67 4.71 1.09 -1.99
C GLU A 67 4.50 0.75 -0.50
N PHE A 68 5.49 1.04 0.33
CA PHE A 68 5.47 0.70 1.75
C PHE A 68 6.20 1.76 2.59
N PRO A 69 5.59 2.94 2.77
CA PRO A 69 6.19 3.97 3.63
C PRO A 69 6.27 3.49 5.08
N VAL A 70 7.42 3.70 5.71
CA VAL A 70 7.65 3.37 7.12
C VAL A 70 7.71 4.64 7.97
N TYR A 71 7.47 4.51 9.27
CA TYR A 71 7.58 5.64 10.20
C TYR A 71 9.02 6.12 10.31
N GLY A 72 9.18 7.44 10.28
CA GLY A 72 10.46 8.11 10.33
C GLY A 72 10.72 8.98 9.11
N SER A 73 11.93 9.58 9.06
CA SER A 73 12.30 10.52 8.02
C SER A 73 11.36 11.75 7.97
N LEU A 74 11.30 12.43 6.84
CA LEU A 74 10.52 13.65 6.66
C LEU A 74 9.15 13.40 5.99
N ARG A 75 8.55 12.23 6.19
CA ARG A 75 7.25 11.87 5.62
C ARG A 75 6.10 12.44 6.43
N TYR A 76 5.21 13.19 5.78
CA TYR A 76 3.93 13.63 6.36
C TYR A 76 2.78 12.66 6.06
N LYS A 77 2.92 11.85 4.99
CA LYS A 77 1.94 10.83 4.60
C LYS A 77 1.78 9.75 5.67
N GLU A 78 0.64 9.08 5.66
CA GLU A 78 0.41 7.91 6.49
C GLU A 78 1.47 6.84 6.22
N HIS A 79 1.91 6.14 7.24
CA HIS A 79 2.91 5.08 7.14
C HIS A 79 2.28 3.69 7.33
N CYS A 80 2.84 2.69 6.65
CA CYS A 80 2.39 1.31 6.73
C CYS A 80 2.94 0.58 7.95
N LEU A 81 4.14 0.91 8.39
CA LEU A 81 4.80 0.27 9.52
C LEU A 81 5.29 1.30 10.53
N LYS A 82 5.01 1.03 11.80
CA LYS A 82 5.53 1.77 12.94
C LYS A 82 5.96 0.78 14.02
N ALA A 83 7.20 0.92 14.45
CA ALA A 83 7.80 0.06 15.47
C ALA A 83 8.61 0.89 16.47
N SER A 84 8.78 0.34 17.69
CA SER A 84 9.65 0.89 18.72
C SER A 84 10.75 -0.11 19.07
N PHE A 85 11.99 0.35 19.04
CA PHE A 85 13.18 -0.43 19.36
C PHE A 85 13.59 -0.24 20.82
N ILE A 86 14.45 -1.14 21.31
CA ILE A 86 14.88 -1.21 22.72
C ILE A 86 15.54 0.08 23.22
N ASP A 87 16.18 0.82 22.36
CA ASP A 87 16.84 2.10 22.65
C ASP A 87 15.90 3.31 22.62
N GLY A 88 14.60 3.07 22.38
CA GLY A 88 13.56 4.10 22.27
C GLY A 88 13.49 4.74 20.88
N CYS A 89 14.34 4.33 19.93
CA CYS A 89 14.20 4.76 18.55
C CYS A 89 12.95 4.17 17.91
N ARG A 90 12.31 4.95 17.04
CA ARG A 90 11.10 4.56 16.29
C ARG A 90 11.27 4.76 14.80
N GLU A 91 12.38 5.34 14.39
CA GLU A 91 12.67 5.55 12.98
C GLU A 91 13.10 4.24 12.32
N LEU A 92 12.49 3.98 11.17
CA LEU A 92 12.81 2.87 10.30
C LEU A 92 13.38 3.40 8.99
N VAL A 93 14.51 2.84 8.58
CA VAL A 93 15.12 3.13 7.28
C VAL A 93 15.50 1.80 6.63
N TYR A 94 14.75 1.41 5.63
CA TYR A 94 15.00 0.15 4.93
C TYR A 94 15.75 0.34 3.61
N SER A 95 16.45 -0.70 3.20
CA SER A 95 17.06 -0.84 1.89
C SER A 95 16.60 -2.15 1.23
N TYR A 96 16.62 -2.14 -0.09
CA TYR A 96 16.32 -3.33 -0.90
C TYR A 96 17.50 -4.31 -0.85
N GLU A 97 17.20 -5.58 -0.57
CA GLU A 97 18.16 -6.68 -0.49
C GLU A 97 18.08 -7.66 -1.68
N GLY A 98 16.96 -7.64 -2.41
CA GLY A 98 16.71 -8.56 -3.51
C GLY A 98 15.26 -8.99 -3.63
N TYR A 99 14.99 -9.90 -4.54
CA TYR A 99 13.66 -10.46 -4.74
C TYR A 99 13.70 -11.98 -4.94
N GLU A 100 12.55 -12.60 -4.76
CA GLU A 100 12.30 -14.01 -5.11
C GLU A 100 10.98 -14.13 -5.86
N VAL A 101 10.90 -15.09 -6.78
CA VAL A 101 9.66 -15.47 -7.47
C VAL A 101 9.41 -16.95 -7.27
N ASP A 102 8.22 -17.28 -6.77
CA ASP A 102 7.74 -18.64 -6.64
C ASP A 102 6.33 -18.76 -7.24
N GLY A 103 6.26 -19.37 -8.42
CA GLY A 103 5.01 -19.51 -9.17
C GLY A 103 4.38 -18.17 -9.52
N ASN A 104 3.30 -17.82 -8.85
CA ASN A 104 2.55 -16.57 -9.03
C ASN A 104 2.78 -15.54 -7.91
N GLU A 105 3.78 -15.76 -7.09
CA GLU A 105 4.16 -14.87 -5.98
C GLU A 105 5.53 -14.24 -6.21
N LEU A 106 5.60 -12.93 -6.05
CA LEU A 106 6.81 -12.12 -6.00
C LEU A 106 7.02 -11.63 -4.57
N VAL A 107 8.23 -11.80 -4.07
CA VAL A 107 8.65 -11.33 -2.73
C VAL A 107 9.77 -10.32 -2.90
N ILE A 108 9.57 -9.09 -2.43
CA ILE A 108 10.62 -8.07 -2.35
C ILE A 108 11.18 -8.08 -0.93
N LYS A 109 12.49 -8.28 -0.81
CA LYS A 109 13.19 -8.37 0.48
C LYS A 109 13.79 -7.02 0.85
N LEU A 110 13.44 -6.57 2.05
CA LEU A 110 13.90 -5.31 2.61
C LEU A 110 14.55 -5.57 3.98
N LYS A 111 15.56 -4.79 4.32
CA LYS A 111 16.19 -4.83 5.62
C LYS A 111 16.38 -3.42 6.17
N ASP A 112 16.17 -3.24 7.47
CA ASP A 112 16.52 -1.99 8.14
C ASP A 112 18.04 -1.82 8.18
N ILE A 113 18.53 -0.60 7.92
CA ILE A 113 19.97 -0.33 7.83
C ILE A 113 20.69 -0.30 9.18
N HIS A 114 19.95 -0.18 10.29
CA HIS A 114 20.50 -0.05 11.65
C HIS A 114 20.20 -1.27 12.51
N TYR A 115 19.00 -1.87 12.34
CA TYR A 115 18.52 -2.96 13.17
C TYR A 115 18.49 -4.27 12.38
N ASP A 116 18.71 -5.40 13.04
CA ASP A 116 18.56 -6.71 12.42
C ASP A 116 17.07 -7.09 12.30
N PHE A 117 16.38 -6.29 11.49
CA PHE A 117 14.94 -6.27 11.28
C PHE A 117 14.65 -6.32 9.79
N ASN A 118 14.01 -7.40 9.37
CA ASN A 118 13.71 -7.66 7.97
C ASN A 118 12.21 -7.54 7.69
N MET A 119 11.89 -7.06 6.50
CA MET A 119 10.54 -6.97 5.98
C MET A 119 10.50 -7.57 4.58
N ASN A 120 9.52 -8.40 4.30
CA ASN A 120 9.29 -8.90 2.95
C ASN A 120 7.91 -8.43 2.49
N LEU A 121 7.87 -7.78 1.34
CA LEU A 121 6.63 -7.39 0.68
C LEU A 121 6.25 -8.49 -0.29
N HIS A 122 5.09 -9.10 -0.07
CA HIS A 122 4.57 -10.20 -0.86
C HIS A 122 3.50 -9.70 -1.81
N TYR A 123 3.60 -10.12 -3.07
CA TYR A 123 2.65 -9.81 -4.13
C TYR A 123 2.28 -11.11 -4.84
N LYS A 124 1.02 -11.51 -4.75
CA LYS A 124 0.52 -12.72 -5.39
C LYS A 124 -0.53 -12.39 -6.43
N VAL A 125 -0.32 -12.87 -7.64
CA VAL A 125 -1.16 -12.57 -8.79
C VAL A 125 -2.12 -13.72 -9.08
N TYR A 126 -3.41 -13.40 -9.13
CA TYR A 126 -4.46 -14.32 -9.55
C TYR A 126 -4.96 -13.88 -10.93
N GLU A 127 -4.27 -14.33 -11.98
CA GLU A 127 -4.43 -13.86 -13.36
C GLU A 127 -5.88 -13.92 -13.86
N GLU A 128 -6.58 -15.01 -13.60
CA GLU A 128 -7.95 -15.25 -14.09
C GLU A 128 -9.00 -14.35 -13.40
N TYR A 129 -8.69 -13.86 -12.21
CA TYR A 129 -9.63 -13.08 -11.38
C TYR A 129 -9.34 -11.59 -11.38
N ASP A 130 -8.33 -11.13 -12.11
CA ASP A 130 -7.85 -9.74 -12.08
C ASP A 130 -7.56 -9.25 -10.65
N LEU A 131 -7.01 -10.13 -9.81
CA LEU A 131 -6.77 -9.89 -8.41
C LEU A 131 -5.27 -9.95 -8.07
N ILE A 132 -4.83 -9.01 -7.25
CA ILE A 132 -3.50 -9.01 -6.64
C ILE A 132 -3.68 -9.02 -5.12
N GLU A 133 -3.14 -10.04 -4.45
CA GLU A 133 -3.05 -10.12 -3.00
C GLU A 133 -1.71 -9.52 -2.55
N ARG A 134 -1.74 -8.66 -1.54
CA ARG A 134 -0.55 -8.06 -0.94
C ARG A 134 -0.55 -8.29 0.56
N TYR A 135 0.58 -8.71 1.09
CA TYR A 135 0.81 -8.80 2.52
C TYR A 135 2.28 -8.57 2.85
N VAL A 136 2.58 -8.37 4.11
CA VAL A 136 3.95 -8.18 4.59
C VAL A 136 4.28 -9.22 5.65
N THR A 137 5.50 -9.73 5.62
CA THR A 137 6.08 -10.50 6.71
C THR A 137 7.22 -9.72 7.34
N ILE A 138 7.25 -9.72 8.66
CA ILE A 138 8.24 -9.00 9.46
C ILE A 138 9.01 -10.02 10.28
N LYS A 139 10.33 -9.90 10.27
CA LYS A 139 11.20 -10.77 11.04
C LYS A 139 12.18 -9.97 11.88
N ASN A 140 12.07 -10.12 13.18
CA ASN A 140 13.07 -9.67 14.13
C ASN A 140 14.14 -10.76 14.25
N ASN A 141 15.36 -10.50 13.82
CA ASN A 141 16.48 -11.42 13.93
C ASN A 141 17.40 -11.07 15.12
N SER A 142 17.12 -9.97 15.84
CA SER A 142 17.84 -9.59 17.05
C SER A 142 17.32 -10.35 18.27
N GLU A 143 18.11 -10.34 19.36
CA GLU A 143 17.68 -10.88 20.66
C GLU A 143 16.77 -9.92 21.45
N ASN A 144 16.64 -8.67 20.98
CA ASN A 144 15.86 -7.63 21.65
C ASN A 144 14.38 -7.69 21.23
N VAL A 145 13.51 -7.28 22.14
CA VAL A 145 12.09 -7.12 21.85
C VAL A 145 11.91 -5.86 20.99
N ILE A 146 11.12 -6.00 19.91
CA ILE A 146 10.68 -4.89 19.07
C ILE A 146 9.16 -4.83 19.19
N GLU A 147 8.63 -3.67 19.56
CA GLU A 147 7.19 -3.44 19.65
C GLU A 147 6.68 -2.96 18.30
N ILE A 148 5.75 -3.70 17.71
CA ILE A 148 5.06 -3.29 16.49
C ILE A 148 3.80 -2.53 16.90
N GLU A 149 3.79 -1.23 16.63
CA GLU A 149 2.67 -0.35 16.97
C GLU A 149 1.59 -0.35 15.88
N LYS A 150 1.99 -0.56 14.63
CA LYS A 150 1.10 -0.57 13.47
C LYS A 150 1.73 -1.36 12.33
N VAL A 151 0.92 -2.14 11.62
CA VAL A 151 1.32 -2.74 10.34
C VAL A 151 0.14 -2.81 9.37
N HIS A 152 0.28 -2.15 8.22
CA HIS A 152 -0.63 -2.26 7.09
C HIS A 152 0.00 -3.11 5.97
N SER A 153 -0.83 -3.74 5.16
CA SER A 153 -0.37 -4.67 4.10
C SER A 153 0.41 -3.97 2.97
N GLY A 154 0.24 -2.66 2.83
CA GLY A 154 0.89 -1.84 1.82
C GLY A 154 0.11 -0.56 1.56
N GLN A 155 0.69 0.32 0.76
CA GLN A 155 0.05 1.52 0.28
C GLN A 155 -0.35 1.35 -1.18
N PHE A 156 -1.58 1.72 -1.51
CA PHE A 156 -2.10 1.76 -2.86
C PHE A 156 -2.24 3.21 -3.30
N HIS A 157 -1.79 3.48 -4.51
CA HIS A 157 -1.89 4.79 -5.14
C HIS A 157 -3.02 4.77 -6.16
N ILE A 158 -4.04 5.59 -5.94
CA ILE A 158 -5.17 5.70 -6.87
C ILE A 158 -4.89 6.85 -7.83
N PRO A 159 -4.87 6.61 -9.15
CA PRO A 159 -4.37 7.58 -10.14
C PRO A 159 -5.33 8.73 -10.46
N TYR A 160 -6.38 8.92 -9.65
CA TYR A 160 -7.43 9.92 -9.90
C TYR A 160 -7.62 10.86 -8.73
N GLU A 161 -8.04 12.07 -9.06
CA GLU A 161 -8.62 13.08 -8.17
C GLU A 161 -10.15 13.00 -8.20
N ASP A 162 -10.82 13.74 -7.32
CA ASP A 162 -12.30 13.84 -7.24
C ASP A 162 -13.01 12.51 -6.97
N LEU A 163 -12.38 11.65 -6.22
CA LEU A 163 -12.91 10.33 -5.90
C LEU A 163 -14.04 10.39 -4.88
N THR A 164 -14.94 9.43 -4.99
CA THR A 164 -15.92 9.09 -3.97
C THR A 164 -15.49 7.80 -3.28
N PHE A 165 -15.34 7.86 -1.97
CA PHE A 165 -15.15 6.68 -1.13
C PHE A 165 -16.49 6.09 -0.72
N SER A 166 -16.62 4.77 -0.83
CA SER A 166 -17.79 4.01 -0.37
C SER A 166 -17.37 2.86 0.53
N ASN A 167 -18.18 2.65 1.58
CA ASN A 167 -18.03 1.54 2.51
C ASN A 167 -19.42 1.17 3.04
N VAL A 168 -19.53 0.09 3.79
CA VAL A 168 -20.71 -0.22 4.59
C VAL A 168 -20.35 -0.24 6.06
N HIS A 169 -21.28 0.21 6.88
CA HIS A 169 -21.19 0.19 8.32
C HIS A 169 -22.49 -0.41 8.92
N GLY A 170 -22.56 -0.52 10.21
CA GLY A 170 -23.79 -0.93 10.86
C GLY A 170 -23.59 -1.44 12.27
N HIS A 171 -24.71 -1.84 12.84
CA HIS A 171 -24.79 -2.45 14.17
C HIS A 171 -25.89 -3.53 14.14
N TRP A 172 -26.05 -4.26 15.23
CA TRP A 172 -27.10 -5.25 15.36
C TRP A 172 -28.48 -4.70 15.01
N GLY A 173 -29.16 -5.37 14.06
CA GLY A 173 -30.47 -4.99 13.56
C GLY A 173 -30.47 -3.82 12.55
N ALA A 174 -29.30 -3.31 12.18
CA ALA A 174 -29.12 -2.31 11.13
C ALA A 174 -27.72 -2.46 10.48
N GLU A 175 -27.44 -3.66 10.03
CA GLU A 175 -26.19 -4.03 9.34
C GLU A 175 -26.22 -3.54 7.89
N GLN A 176 -25.03 -3.51 7.26
CA GLN A 176 -24.86 -3.24 5.82
C GLN A 176 -25.40 -1.88 5.36
N GLN A 177 -25.34 -0.86 6.21
CA GLN A 177 -25.72 0.49 5.83
C GLN A 177 -24.63 1.10 4.95
N ARG A 178 -24.94 1.35 3.68
CA ARG A 178 -24.01 2.00 2.74
C ARG A 178 -23.79 3.46 3.13
N PHE A 179 -22.55 3.87 3.15
CA PHE A 179 -22.18 5.26 3.27
C PHE A 179 -21.19 5.66 2.17
N THR A 180 -21.29 6.89 1.73
CA THR A 180 -20.42 7.46 0.70
C THR A 180 -19.91 8.83 1.14
N GLN A 181 -18.66 9.13 0.84
CA GLN A 181 -18.03 10.40 1.15
C GLN A 181 -17.10 10.83 0.02
N LYS A 182 -17.10 12.11 -0.34
CA LYS A 182 -16.08 12.67 -1.22
C LYS A 182 -14.72 12.63 -0.54
N VAL A 183 -13.71 12.15 -1.26
CA VAL A 183 -12.32 12.25 -0.84
C VAL A 183 -11.88 13.70 -0.99
N SER A 184 -11.26 14.24 0.03
CA SER A 184 -10.72 15.59 0.07
C SER A 184 -9.44 15.60 0.88
N TYR A 185 -8.68 16.69 0.82
CA TYR A 185 -7.47 16.86 1.61
C TYR A 185 -7.67 16.42 3.07
N GLY A 186 -6.80 15.54 3.54
CA GLY A 186 -6.84 14.93 4.86
C GLY A 186 -7.13 13.43 4.81
N LYS A 187 -7.66 12.90 5.92
CA LYS A 187 -7.81 11.45 6.11
C LYS A 187 -9.25 11.04 6.38
N ILE A 188 -9.70 9.98 5.73
CA ILE A 188 -10.87 9.19 6.11
C ILE A 188 -10.36 7.92 6.76
N VAL A 189 -10.84 7.61 7.96
CA VAL A 189 -10.42 6.42 8.71
C VAL A 189 -11.60 5.47 8.85
N ILE A 190 -11.38 4.21 8.52
CA ILE A 190 -12.28 3.10 8.82
C ILE A 190 -11.59 2.16 9.79
N GLU A 191 -12.28 1.73 10.83
CA GLU A 191 -11.66 0.87 11.84
C GLU A 191 -12.67 -0.01 12.54
N ASN A 192 -12.17 -1.08 13.15
CA ASN A 192 -12.88 -1.86 14.15
C ASN A 192 -11.95 -2.21 15.31
N ARG A 193 -12.43 -2.01 16.53
CA ARG A 193 -11.69 -2.23 17.79
C ARG A 193 -12.35 -3.25 18.72
N ARG A 194 -13.37 -3.98 18.23
CA ARG A 194 -14.17 -4.93 19.04
C ARG A 194 -13.87 -6.39 18.75
N GLY A 195 -12.85 -6.70 17.96
CA GLY A 195 -12.52 -8.06 17.56
C GLY A 195 -13.49 -8.67 16.52
N ILE A 196 -14.44 -7.90 16.01
CA ILE A 196 -15.44 -8.33 15.00
C ILE A 196 -15.40 -7.36 13.83
N SER A 197 -14.91 -7.80 12.70
CA SER A 197 -14.68 -6.95 11.51
C SER A 197 -15.92 -6.54 10.74
N THR A 198 -17.12 -6.93 11.16
CA THR A 198 -18.39 -6.68 10.44
C THR A 198 -19.29 -5.63 11.08
N HIS A 199 -18.99 -5.21 12.29
CA HIS A 199 -19.70 -4.15 12.99
C HIS A 199 -18.90 -2.85 12.94
N ASN A 200 -19.55 -1.71 12.89
CA ASN A 200 -19.02 -0.40 12.63
C ASN A 200 -18.60 -0.28 11.16
N HIS A 201 -17.34 -0.46 10.78
CA HIS A 201 -16.91 -0.50 9.40
C HIS A 201 -16.57 -1.92 8.96
N ASN A 202 -16.73 -2.19 7.67
CA ASN A 202 -16.22 -3.40 7.05
C ASN A 202 -14.81 -3.19 6.49
N PRO A 203 -13.95 -4.22 6.50
CA PRO A 203 -12.52 -4.10 6.16
C PRO A 203 -12.29 -4.05 4.64
N TYR A 204 -12.92 -3.13 3.95
CA TYR A 204 -12.70 -2.90 2.52
C TYR A 204 -12.92 -1.44 2.14
N PHE A 205 -12.46 -1.07 0.98
CA PHE A 205 -12.73 0.23 0.37
C PHE A 205 -13.24 0.07 -1.05
N ILE A 206 -14.04 1.03 -1.48
CA ILE A 206 -14.42 1.24 -2.86
C ILE A 206 -14.15 2.72 -3.15
N LEU A 207 -13.40 2.99 -4.21
CA LEU A 207 -13.11 4.34 -4.69
C LEU A 207 -13.49 4.44 -6.16
N ASP A 208 -14.29 5.42 -6.51
CA ASP A 208 -14.75 5.62 -7.87
C ASP A 208 -14.80 7.10 -8.24
N LYS A 209 -14.75 7.36 -9.55
CA LYS A 209 -14.97 8.68 -10.14
C LYS A 209 -16.32 8.69 -10.86
N ASN A 210 -17.41 8.87 -10.08
CA ASN A 210 -18.78 8.90 -10.59
C ASN A 210 -19.19 7.63 -11.36
N ALA A 211 -18.74 6.46 -10.90
CA ALA A 211 -19.15 5.19 -11.47
C ALA A 211 -20.65 4.92 -11.20
N THR A 212 -21.27 4.25 -12.16
CA THR A 212 -22.67 3.79 -12.11
C THR A 212 -22.69 2.26 -12.10
N GLU A 213 -23.88 1.66 -12.05
CA GLU A 213 -24.03 0.20 -12.12
C GLU A 213 -23.55 -0.41 -13.46
N THR A 214 -23.43 0.40 -14.50
CA THR A 214 -23.14 -0.06 -15.86
C THR A 214 -21.93 0.59 -16.51
N THR A 215 -21.41 1.67 -15.95
CA THR A 215 -20.29 2.44 -16.53
C THR A 215 -19.38 3.03 -15.48
N GLY A 216 -18.14 3.25 -15.84
CA GLY A 216 -17.13 3.88 -14.98
C GLY A 216 -16.06 2.89 -14.53
N GLU A 217 -15.09 3.41 -13.80
CA GLU A 217 -13.96 2.67 -13.25
C GLU A 217 -14.03 2.71 -11.72
N VAL A 218 -13.73 1.58 -11.10
CA VAL A 218 -13.79 1.41 -9.66
C VAL A 218 -12.52 0.72 -9.18
N PHE A 219 -11.88 1.31 -8.19
CA PHE A 219 -10.80 0.68 -7.43
C PHE A 219 -11.38 0.13 -6.14
N PHE A 220 -11.15 -1.13 -5.87
CA PHE A 220 -11.56 -1.72 -4.61
C PHE A 220 -10.49 -2.63 -4.03
N GLY A 221 -10.50 -2.77 -2.72
CA GLY A 221 -9.67 -3.71 -2.01
C GLY A 221 -10.29 -4.11 -0.68
N ALA A 222 -9.98 -5.30 -0.24
CA ALA A 222 -10.47 -5.85 1.02
C ALA A 222 -9.32 -6.44 1.83
N LEU A 223 -9.35 -6.22 3.14
CA LEU A 223 -8.42 -6.85 4.07
C LEU A 223 -8.96 -8.23 4.48
N LYS A 224 -8.19 -9.27 4.24
CA LYS A 224 -8.50 -10.64 4.67
C LYS A 224 -8.16 -10.82 6.15
N LEU A 225 -8.98 -10.24 7.01
CA LEU A 225 -8.81 -10.29 8.46
C LEU A 225 -10.17 -10.38 9.17
N SER A 226 -10.24 -11.24 10.17
CA SER A 226 -11.33 -11.27 11.15
C SER A 226 -10.80 -10.76 12.49
N GLY A 227 -11.15 -9.53 12.87
CA GLY A 227 -10.62 -8.93 14.10
C GLY A 227 -10.54 -7.41 14.03
N ASN A 228 -9.69 -6.85 14.84
CA ASN A 228 -9.40 -5.42 14.84
C ASN A 228 -8.62 -5.05 13.58
N PHE A 229 -9.02 -3.97 12.96
CA PHE A 229 -8.34 -3.44 11.79
C PHE A 229 -8.39 -1.93 11.75
N SER A 230 -7.52 -1.34 10.98
CA SER A 230 -7.62 0.04 10.54
C SER A 230 -7.40 0.16 9.04
N GLY A 231 -8.07 1.13 8.44
CA GLY A 231 -7.87 1.53 7.07
C GLY A 231 -7.85 3.05 6.96
N VAL A 232 -6.97 3.56 6.15
CA VAL A 232 -6.80 5.00 5.94
C VAL A 232 -6.90 5.29 4.44
N ILE A 233 -7.78 6.21 4.09
CA ILE A 233 -7.84 6.84 2.78
C ILE A 233 -7.36 8.26 2.98
N GLU A 234 -6.21 8.61 2.41
CA GLU A 234 -5.59 9.92 2.55
C GLU A 234 -5.51 10.62 1.22
N GLN A 235 -5.95 11.87 1.16
CA GLN A 235 -5.62 12.77 0.05
C GLN A 235 -4.55 13.75 0.51
N THR A 236 -3.42 13.74 -0.16
CA THR A 236 -2.30 14.62 0.15
C THR A 236 -2.54 16.03 -0.35
N GLN A 237 -1.72 16.99 0.08
CA GLN A 237 -1.74 18.38 -0.41
C GLN A 237 -1.42 18.48 -1.92
N TYR A 238 -0.86 17.44 -2.52
CA TYR A 238 -0.55 17.36 -3.94
C TYR A 238 -1.65 16.69 -4.78
N GLY A 239 -2.82 16.40 -4.16
CA GLY A 239 -3.97 15.78 -4.82
C GLY A 239 -3.88 14.25 -4.97
N GLU A 240 -2.80 13.63 -4.49
CA GLU A 240 -2.64 12.18 -4.55
C GLU A 240 -3.57 11.49 -3.54
N THR A 241 -4.27 10.44 -3.97
CA THR A 241 -5.10 9.62 -3.09
C THR A 241 -4.39 8.29 -2.77
N LEU A 242 -4.19 8.05 -1.49
CA LEU A 242 -3.52 6.89 -0.94
C LEU A 242 -4.50 6.03 -0.15
N VAL A 243 -4.36 4.72 -0.21
CA VAL A 243 -5.15 3.78 0.59
C VAL A 243 -4.26 2.78 1.28
N GLN A 244 -4.50 2.57 2.56
CA GLN A 244 -3.81 1.57 3.38
C GLN A 244 -4.82 0.79 4.20
N LEU A 245 -4.63 -0.51 4.36
CA LEU A 245 -5.41 -1.41 5.22
C LEU A 245 -4.50 -2.33 6.01
N GLY A 246 -4.81 -2.58 7.28
CA GLY A 246 -4.06 -3.50 8.11
C GLY A 246 -4.47 -3.50 9.57
N ILE A 247 -3.50 -3.76 10.44
CA ILE A 247 -3.64 -3.86 11.89
C ILE A 247 -3.04 -2.61 12.54
N ASN A 248 -3.72 -2.13 13.59
CA ASN A 248 -3.28 -0.99 14.39
C ASN A 248 -3.45 -1.29 15.89
#